data_4366f2a91a2b79ba0553717e9d7b068c
#
_entry.id   4366f2a91a2b79ba0553717e9d7b068c
#
_cell.length_a   1.000
_cell.length_b   1.000
_cell.length_c   1.000
_cell.angle_alpha   90.00
_cell.angle_beta   90.00
_cell.angle_gamma   90.00
#
_symmetry.space_group_name_H-M   'P 1'
#
loop_
_entity.id
_entity.type
_entity.pdbx_description
1 polymer ?
#
loop_
_entity_poly.entity_id
_entity_poly.type
_entity_poly.pdbx_seq_one_letter_code
_entity_poly.pdbx_strand_id
1 'polypeptide(L)'
;MRRVVLLALLALALPVAAFATSFDYSNTAGTITTNSSGGLTATSTLTAIAINGVVTQAGTDLGTVSIITGSISTGSLTNGGTLGGGTIVITPAGGGAPLFSQTFTSATWTLVPQMNGQNQYILTAQFSNGNTFQTSGFISGFFSGSAKLASGDTFVQTVPEPGTLGLLGTGLVGIAGLVRRKLKA
;
A
#
# COMPACT_ATOMS: atom_id res chain seq x y z
N MET A 1 -44.14 -7.39 6.21
CA MET A 1 -42.98 -8.31 6.13
C MET A 1 -42.04 -8.00 4.94
N ARG A 2 -42.48 -7.89 3.67
CA ARG A 2 -41.60 -7.55 2.53
C ARG A 2 -40.72 -6.29 2.71
N ARG A 3 -41.23 -5.24 3.36
CA ARG A 3 -40.51 -3.97 3.57
C ARG A 3 -39.38 -4.09 4.59
N VAL A 4 -39.56 -4.89 5.64
CA VAL A 4 -38.55 -5.13 6.67
C VAL A 4 -37.41 -6.00 6.12
N VAL A 5 -37.73 -6.97 5.27
CA VAL A 5 -36.74 -7.82 4.59
C VAL A 5 -35.89 -7.01 3.62
N LEU A 6 -36.49 -6.08 2.85
CA LEU A 6 -35.77 -5.18 1.94
C LEU A 6 -34.81 -4.23 2.68
N LEU A 7 -35.24 -3.67 3.82
CA LEU A 7 -34.41 -2.81 4.66
C LEU A 7 -33.29 -3.60 5.32
N ALA A 8 -33.53 -4.84 5.76
CA ALA A 8 -32.51 -5.71 6.35
C ALA A 8 -31.47 -6.14 5.29
N LEU A 9 -31.89 -6.49 4.08
CA LEU A 9 -30.99 -6.81 2.94
C LEU A 9 -30.15 -5.60 2.53
N LEU A 10 -30.75 -4.40 2.52
CA LEU A 10 -30.02 -3.16 2.24
C LEU A 10 -29.01 -2.84 3.32
N ALA A 11 -29.37 -2.99 4.61
CA ALA A 11 -28.47 -2.78 5.74
C ALA A 11 -27.29 -3.78 5.76
N LEU A 12 -27.50 -5.00 5.26
CA LEU A 12 -26.45 -6.01 5.12
C LEU A 12 -25.52 -5.77 3.91
N ALA A 13 -26.03 -5.16 2.84
CA ALA A 13 -25.23 -4.85 1.65
C ALA A 13 -24.34 -3.61 1.82
N LEU A 14 -24.68 -2.70 2.73
CA LEU A 14 -23.97 -1.43 2.94
C LEU A 14 -22.55 -1.57 3.48
N PRO A 15 -22.24 -2.45 4.44
CA PRO A 15 -20.90 -2.55 4.99
C PRO A 15 -19.86 -3.11 4.00
N VAL A 16 -20.28 -3.98 3.08
CA VAL A 16 -19.37 -4.68 2.17
C VAL A 16 -18.74 -3.76 1.12
N ALA A 17 -19.42 -2.69 0.76
CA ALA A 17 -18.95 -1.74 -0.27
C ALA A 17 -17.95 -0.69 0.24
N ALA A 18 -17.76 -0.59 1.56
CA ALA A 18 -16.96 0.47 2.19
C ALA A 18 -15.65 -0.02 2.85
N PHE A 19 -15.30 -1.30 2.74
CA PHE A 19 -14.06 -1.80 3.33
C PHE A 19 -12.85 -1.46 2.46
N ALA A 20 -11.83 -0.86 3.10
CA ALA A 20 -10.51 -0.75 2.52
C ALA A 20 -9.94 -2.16 2.27
N THR A 21 -9.37 -2.39 1.10
CA THR A 21 -8.64 -3.62 0.82
C THR A 21 -7.16 -3.39 1.13
N SER A 22 -6.53 -4.32 1.82
CA SER A 22 -5.10 -4.31 2.04
C SER A 22 -4.43 -5.42 1.24
N PHE A 23 -3.28 -5.08 0.66
CA PHE A 23 -2.39 -6.01 0.01
C PHE A 23 -1.07 -5.99 0.77
N ASP A 24 -0.56 -7.15 1.09
CA ASP A 24 0.70 -7.34 1.76
C ASP A 24 1.58 -8.23 0.87
N TYR A 25 2.78 -7.71 0.57
CA TYR A 25 3.76 -8.34 -0.30
C TYR A 25 5.03 -8.56 0.50
N SER A 26 5.14 -9.74 1.11
CA SER A 26 6.36 -10.11 1.84
C SER A 26 7.49 -10.36 0.85
N ASN A 27 8.65 -9.84 1.16
CA ASN A 27 9.83 -9.94 0.32
C ASN A 27 11.09 -10.27 1.12
N THR A 28 12.04 -10.89 0.48
CA THR A 28 13.32 -11.27 1.07
C THR A 28 14.44 -11.02 0.07
N ALA A 29 15.64 -11.02 0.58
CA ALA A 29 16.87 -10.88 -0.20
C ALA A 29 16.78 -9.79 -1.29
N GLY A 30 17.50 -8.72 -1.12
CA GLY A 30 17.44 -7.64 -2.10
C GLY A 30 18.58 -6.66 -1.93
N THR A 31 18.49 -5.59 -2.68
CA THR A 31 19.45 -4.48 -2.60
C THR A 31 18.71 -3.17 -2.55
N ILE A 32 19.27 -2.23 -1.83
CA ILE A 32 18.88 -0.83 -1.87
C ILE A 32 20.11 -0.02 -2.20
N THR A 33 20.01 0.89 -3.17
CA THR A 33 21.12 1.72 -3.64
C THR A 33 20.66 3.16 -3.83
N THR A 34 21.61 4.10 -3.73
CA THR A 34 21.37 5.47 -4.17
C THR A 34 21.33 5.48 -5.70
N ASN A 35 20.30 6.07 -6.27
CA ASN A 35 20.19 6.22 -7.72
C ASN A 35 20.88 7.52 -8.23
N SER A 36 20.95 7.67 -9.54
CA SER A 36 21.61 8.82 -10.19
C SER A 36 20.94 10.18 -9.90
N SER A 37 19.68 10.19 -9.49
CA SER A 37 18.98 11.40 -9.07
C SER A 37 19.19 11.79 -7.61
N GLY A 38 19.95 10.99 -6.83
CA GLY A 38 20.17 11.19 -5.41
C GLY A 38 19.01 10.68 -4.53
N GLY A 39 18.12 9.87 -5.08
CA GLY A 39 17.09 9.12 -4.37
C GLY A 39 17.50 7.67 -4.13
N LEU A 40 16.51 6.78 -4.03
CA LEU A 40 16.69 5.35 -3.77
C LEU A 40 16.19 4.50 -4.93
N THR A 41 16.90 3.41 -5.18
CA THR A 41 16.40 2.25 -5.91
C THR A 41 16.49 1.05 -5.00
N ALA A 42 15.36 0.39 -4.76
CA ALA A 42 15.28 -0.85 -3.98
C ALA A 42 14.68 -1.95 -4.85
N THR A 43 15.28 -3.14 -4.77
CA THR A 43 14.75 -4.35 -5.42
C THR A 43 14.84 -5.51 -4.44
N SER A 44 13.81 -6.35 -4.41
CA SER A 44 13.78 -7.54 -3.56
C SER A 44 12.90 -8.63 -4.18
N THR A 45 13.12 -9.87 -3.76
CA THR A 45 12.36 -11.03 -4.25
C THR A 45 11.06 -11.16 -3.47
N LEU A 46 9.94 -11.22 -4.18
CA LEU A 46 8.61 -11.45 -3.62
C LEU A 46 8.46 -12.90 -3.19
N THR A 47 8.04 -13.14 -1.95
CA THR A 47 7.91 -14.50 -1.38
C THR A 47 6.51 -14.83 -0.88
N ALA A 48 5.68 -13.84 -0.59
CA ALA A 48 4.28 -14.08 -0.27
C ALA A 48 3.41 -12.91 -0.69
N ILE A 49 2.15 -13.20 -0.95
CA ILE A 49 1.09 -12.22 -1.21
C ILE A 49 -0.06 -12.53 -0.27
N ALA A 50 -0.48 -11.54 0.52
CA ALA A 50 -1.68 -11.64 1.33
C ALA A 50 -2.68 -10.53 0.96
N ILE A 51 -3.96 -10.86 1.02
CA ILE A 51 -5.06 -9.92 0.78
C ILE A 51 -5.93 -9.92 2.04
N ASN A 52 -6.10 -8.74 2.63
CA ASN A 52 -6.84 -8.56 3.89
C ASN A 52 -6.34 -9.51 5.01
N GLY A 53 -5.01 -9.68 5.09
CA GLY A 53 -4.36 -10.54 6.08
C GLY A 53 -4.42 -12.04 5.80
N VAL A 54 -5.02 -12.47 4.67
CA VAL A 54 -5.05 -13.88 4.27
C VAL A 54 -4.00 -14.14 3.20
N VAL A 55 -3.04 -15.02 3.47
CA VAL A 55 -2.01 -15.41 2.50
C VAL A 55 -2.68 -16.16 1.35
N THR A 56 -2.58 -15.60 0.15
CA THR A 56 -3.14 -16.15 -1.09
C THR A 56 -2.11 -16.91 -1.91
N GLN A 57 -0.84 -16.49 -1.82
CA GLN A 57 0.29 -17.14 -2.47
C GLN A 57 1.52 -17.11 -1.56
N ALA A 58 2.32 -18.16 -1.56
CA ALA A 58 3.62 -18.22 -0.90
C ALA A 58 4.59 -19.08 -1.70
N GLY A 59 5.86 -18.70 -1.74
CA GLY A 59 6.92 -19.38 -2.47
C GLY A 59 8.29 -18.74 -2.24
N THR A 60 9.32 -19.30 -2.85
CA THR A 60 10.69 -18.76 -2.72
C THR A 60 10.99 -17.65 -3.73
N ASP A 61 10.25 -17.58 -4.83
CA ASP A 61 10.36 -16.57 -5.88
C ASP A 61 9.01 -16.46 -6.60
N LEU A 62 8.18 -15.55 -6.13
CA LEU A 62 6.91 -15.20 -6.78
C LEU A 62 7.06 -14.00 -7.72
N GLY A 63 8.24 -13.35 -7.72
CA GLY A 63 8.49 -12.18 -8.52
C GLY A 63 9.43 -11.18 -7.85
N THR A 64 9.33 -9.93 -8.27
CA THR A 64 10.20 -8.85 -7.82
C THR A 64 9.39 -7.64 -7.36
N VAL A 65 9.74 -7.09 -6.21
CA VAL A 65 9.31 -5.76 -5.77
C VAL A 65 10.40 -4.77 -6.14
N SER A 66 10.06 -3.73 -6.88
CA SER A 66 10.98 -2.67 -7.31
C SER A 66 10.41 -1.31 -6.94
N ILE A 67 11.24 -0.47 -6.29
CA ILE A 67 10.87 0.88 -5.88
C ILE A 67 11.98 1.82 -6.34
N ILE A 68 11.58 2.91 -6.98
CA ILE A 68 12.49 3.98 -7.42
C ILE A 68 11.92 5.29 -6.89
N THR A 69 12.76 6.12 -6.25
CA THR A 69 12.36 7.45 -5.77
C THR A 69 13.16 8.55 -6.46
N GLY A 70 12.63 9.76 -6.44
CA GLY A 70 13.39 10.97 -6.74
C GLY A 70 14.37 11.31 -5.63
N SER A 71 15.09 12.43 -5.79
CA SER A 71 16.10 12.90 -4.83
C SER A 71 15.54 13.18 -3.45
N ILE A 72 16.40 13.08 -2.45
CA ILE A 72 16.06 13.54 -1.11
C ILE A 72 15.92 15.06 -1.09
N SER A 73 14.82 15.57 -0.55
CA SER A 73 14.51 17.00 -0.47
C SER A 73 14.79 17.56 0.92
N THR A 74 14.64 16.77 1.97
CA THR A 74 14.97 17.11 3.36
C THR A 74 15.55 15.91 4.10
N GLY A 75 16.44 16.15 5.06
CA GLY A 75 17.07 15.09 5.84
C GLY A 75 18.23 14.43 5.10
N SER A 76 18.42 13.14 5.31
CA SER A 76 19.47 12.34 4.66
C SER A 76 19.03 10.90 4.44
N LEU A 77 19.62 10.22 3.45
CA LEU A 77 19.36 8.79 3.23
C LEU A 77 19.81 7.92 4.41
N THR A 78 20.78 8.38 5.20
CA THR A 78 21.28 7.67 6.39
C THR A 78 20.34 7.78 7.58
N ASN A 79 19.81 8.96 7.84
CA ASN A 79 19.05 9.25 9.09
C ASN A 79 17.55 9.38 8.87
N GLY A 80 17.10 9.32 7.62
CA GLY A 80 15.72 9.56 7.25
C GLY A 80 15.48 10.97 6.73
N GLY A 81 14.35 11.14 6.05
CA GLY A 81 13.98 12.41 5.43
C GLY A 81 12.82 12.27 4.45
N THR A 82 12.66 13.27 3.60
CA THR A 82 11.64 13.28 2.54
C THR A 82 12.31 13.07 1.19
N LEU A 83 11.76 12.17 0.41
CA LEU A 83 12.17 11.84 -0.95
C LEU A 83 11.17 12.42 -1.95
N GLY A 84 11.65 12.76 -3.11
CA GLY A 84 10.83 13.12 -4.26
C GLY A 84 9.97 11.95 -4.75
N GLY A 85 9.11 12.26 -5.71
CA GLY A 85 8.21 11.29 -6.32
C GLY A 85 8.91 10.10 -6.96
N GLY A 86 8.17 9.04 -7.16
CA GLY A 86 8.73 7.80 -7.66
C GLY A 86 7.68 6.80 -8.08
N THR A 87 8.12 5.56 -8.25
CA THR A 87 7.29 4.43 -8.66
C THR A 87 7.53 3.22 -7.78
N ILE A 88 6.48 2.44 -7.56
CA ILE A 88 6.56 1.07 -7.07
C ILE A 88 5.97 0.14 -8.12
N VAL A 89 6.68 -0.94 -8.40
CA VAL A 89 6.27 -1.97 -9.35
C VAL A 89 6.50 -3.34 -8.73
N ILE A 90 5.49 -4.18 -8.77
CA ILE A 90 5.56 -5.59 -8.35
C ILE A 90 5.32 -6.44 -9.59
N THR A 91 6.33 -7.18 -10.01
CA THR A 91 6.32 -7.98 -11.24
C THR A 91 6.32 -9.46 -10.88
N PRO A 92 5.47 -10.32 -11.51
CA PRO A 92 5.47 -11.75 -11.23
C PRO A 92 6.75 -12.43 -11.76
N ALA A 93 7.14 -13.55 -11.16
CA ALA A 93 8.18 -14.42 -11.68
C ALA A 93 7.79 -14.91 -13.09
N GLY A 94 8.76 -14.94 -13.99
CA GLY A 94 8.48 -15.31 -15.40
C GLY A 94 8.03 -14.13 -16.28
N GLY A 95 7.89 -12.92 -15.71
CA GLY A 95 7.53 -11.73 -16.46
C GLY A 95 6.02 -11.61 -16.72
N GLY A 96 5.66 -10.63 -17.54
CA GLY A 96 4.25 -10.34 -17.85
C GLY A 96 3.80 -9.00 -17.29
N ALA A 97 2.49 -8.78 -17.24
CA ALA A 97 1.93 -7.56 -16.66
C ALA A 97 2.22 -7.46 -15.16
N PRO A 98 2.58 -6.28 -14.66
CA PRO A 98 2.79 -6.09 -13.23
C PRO A 98 1.56 -6.49 -12.40
N LEU A 99 1.78 -7.14 -11.27
CA LEU A 99 0.74 -7.40 -10.27
C LEU A 99 0.26 -6.11 -9.62
N PHE A 100 1.18 -5.16 -9.46
CA PHE A 100 0.92 -3.83 -8.94
C PHE A 100 1.89 -2.82 -9.54
N SER A 101 1.40 -1.66 -9.92
CA SER A 101 2.22 -0.55 -10.41
C SER A 101 1.54 0.77 -10.10
N GLN A 102 2.23 1.64 -9.36
CA GLN A 102 1.71 2.96 -8.99
C GLN A 102 2.85 3.98 -8.88
N THR A 103 2.48 5.25 -9.07
CA THR A 103 3.37 6.40 -8.87
C THR A 103 2.95 7.22 -7.66
N PHE A 104 3.90 7.85 -7.02
CA PHE A 104 3.69 8.77 -5.89
C PHE A 104 4.47 10.07 -6.11
N THR A 105 4.04 11.17 -5.51
CA THR A 105 4.66 12.50 -5.66
C THR A 105 5.76 12.77 -4.65
N SER A 106 5.68 12.13 -3.48
CA SER A 106 6.69 12.21 -2.42
C SER A 106 6.61 10.99 -1.52
N ALA A 107 7.69 10.71 -0.81
CA ALA A 107 7.73 9.63 0.18
C ALA A 107 8.50 10.09 1.43
N THR A 108 8.14 9.55 2.57
CA THR A 108 8.88 9.70 3.83
C THR A 108 9.78 8.47 4.01
N TRP A 109 11.05 8.73 4.24
CA TRP A 109 12.08 7.73 4.54
C TRP A 109 12.44 7.83 6.01
N THR A 110 12.19 6.78 6.79
CA THR A 110 12.33 6.79 8.24
C THR A 110 13.31 5.71 8.68
N LEU A 111 14.29 6.09 9.49
CA LEU A 111 15.17 5.17 10.21
C LEU A 111 14.53 4.77 11.54
N VAL A 112 14.44 3.47 11.80
CA VAL A 112 14.05 2.88 13.08
C VAL A 112 15.22 2.06 13.60
N PRO A 113 16.03 2.58 14.52
CA PRO A 113 17.17 1.86 15.07
C PRO A 113 16.74 0.58 15.81
N GLN A 114 17.47 -0.49 15.61
CA GLN A 114 17.26 -1.78 16.28
C GLN A 114 18.44 -2.13 17.20
N MET A 115 18.17 -2.89 18.27
CA MET A 115 19.19 -3.20 19.30
C MET A 115 20.25 -4.21 18.88
N ASN A 116 20.08 -4.89 17.74
CA ASN A 116 20.92 -6.03 17.32
C ASN A 116 21.95 -5.68 16.23
N GLY A 117 22.26 -4.39 16.06
CA GLY A 117 23.17 -3.92 15.01
C GLY A 117 22.57 -3.88 13.61
N GLN A 118 21.29 -4.19 13.49
CA GLN A 118 20.50 -3.95 12.29
C GLN A 118 19.69 -2.65 12.45
N ASN A 119 19.41 -2.00 11.36
CA ASN A 119 18.47 -0.87 11.32
C ASN A 119 17.34 -1.21 10.37
N GLN A 120 16.14 -0.86 10.77
CA GLN A 120 14.97 -0.91 9.90
C GLN A 120 14.79 0.44 9.23
N TYR A 121 14.63 0.43 7.94
CA TYR A 121 14.23 1.60 7.18
C TYR A 121 12.81 1.40 6.63
N ILE A 122 12.01 2.44 6.76
CA ILE A 122 10.61 2.43 6.35
C ILE A 122 10.42 3.55 5.32
N LEU A 123 9.89 3.20 4.16
CA LEU A 123 9.44 4.14 3.15
C LEU A 123 7.92 4.16 3.15
N THR A 124 7.34 5.32 3.36
CA THR A 124 5.89 5.53 3.33
C THR A 124 5.54 6.58 2.29
N ALA A 125 4.57 6.31 1.44
CA ALA A 125 4.06 7.28 0.48
C ALA A 125 2.55 7.15 0.28
N GLN A 126 1.96 8.22 -0.27
CA GLN A 126 0.57 8.26 -0.70
C GLN A 126 0.52 8.40 -2.22
N PHE A 127 -0.31 7.59 -2.85
CA PHE A 127 -0.60 7.69 -4.27
C PHE A 127 -1.62 8.80 -4.54
N SER A 128 -1.69 9.24 -5.79
CA SER A 128 -2.64 10.29 -6.22
C SER A 128 -4.11 9.92 -6.02
N ASN A 129 -4.43 8.63 -5.98
CA ASN A 129 -5.77 8.11 -5.72
C ASN A 129 -6.13 8.01 -4.21
N GLY A 130 -5.29 8.51 -3.33
CA GLY A 130 -5.49 8.47 -1.88
C GLY A 130 -5.04 7.17 -1.21
N ASN A 131 -4.71 6.14 -1.97
CA ASN A 131 -4.14 4.91 -1.42
C ASN A 131 -2.77 5.18 -0.80
N THR A 132 -2.40 4.40 0.20
CA THR A 132 -1.08 4.50 0.83
C THR A 132 -0.30 3.22 0.64
N PHE A 133 1.02 3.33 0.59
CA PHE A 133 1.88 2.18 0.76
C PHE A 133 2.95 2.44 1.81
N GLN A 134 3.40 1.39 2.43
CA GLN A 134 4.52 1.36 3.33
C GLN A 134 5.38 0.15 2.96
N THR A 135 6.66 0.38 2.77
CA THR A 135 7.62 -0.72 2.64
C THR A 135 8.69 -0.59 3.71
N SER A 136 9.10 -1.70 4.26
CA SER A 136 10.16 -1.75 5.25
C SER A 136 11.26 -2.70 4.81
N GLY A 137 12.47 -2.45 5.25
CA GLY A 137 13.60 -3.32 5.01
C GLY A 137 14.62 -3.25 6.14
N PHE A 138 15.23 -4.39 6.46
CA PHE A 138 16.28 -4.48 7.45
C PHE A 138 17.63 -4.51 6.74
N ILE A 139 18.54 -3.64 7.17
CA ILE A 139 19.94 -3.61 6.72
C ILE A 139 20.89 -3.67 7.90
N SER A 140 22.11 -4.19 7.68
CA SER A 140 23.16 -4.18 8.67
C SER A 140 23.79 -2.79 8.75
N GLY A 141 23.82 -2.20 9.94
CA GLY A 141 24.36 -0.85 10.14
C GLY A 141 23.50 0.26 9.51
N PHE A 142 24.11 1.40 9.26
CA PHE A 142 23.46 2.55 8.64
C PHE A 142 23.59 2.51 7.11
N PHE A 143 22.57 3.02 6.42
CA PHE A 143 22.61 3.15 4.97
C PHE A 143 23.67 4.18 4.54
N SER A 144 24.58 3.75 3.67
CA SER A 144 25.71 4.55 3.17
C SER A 144 25.82 4.56 1.64
N GLY A 145 24.68 4.51 0.95
CA GLY A 145 24.60 4.56 -0.53
C GLY A 145 24.33 3.20 -1.18
N SER A 146 24.65 2.09 -0.51
CA SER A 146 24.27 0.74 -0.93
C SER A 146 24.16 -0.17 0.27
N ALA A 147 23.15 -1.03 0.31
CA ALA A 147 22.97 -2.03 1.35
C ALA A 147 22.24 -3.27 0.80
N LYS A 148 22.49 -4.42 1.42
CA LYS A 148 21.69 -5.63 1.23
C LYS A 148 20.47 -5.58 2.15
N LEU A 149 19.31 -5.87 1.59
CA LEU A 149 18.08 -6.09 2.34
C LEU A 149 18.04 -7.54 2.80
N ALA A 150 17.92 -7.75 4.11
CA ALA A 150 17.78 -9.08 4.68
C ALA A 150 16.37 -9.62 4.49
N SER A 151 15.38 -8.80 4.78
CA SER A 151 13.95 -9.05 4.56
C SER A 151 13.23 -7.72 4.46
N GLY A 152 12.03 -7.74 3.93
CA GLY A 152 11.19 -6.57 3.82
C GLY A 152 9.72 -6.96 3.71
N ASP A 153 8.89 -5.95 3.84
CA ASP A 153 7.46 -6.08 3.73
C ASP A 153 6.90 -4.85 3.04
N THR A 154 6.02 -5.04 2.08
CA THR A 154 5.39 -3.95 1.33
C THR A 154 3.88 -4.06 1.50
N PHE A 155 3.34 -3.15 2.25
CA PHE A 155 1.92 -3.07 2.56
C PHE A 155 1.27 -1.96 1.75
N VAL A 156 0.22 -2.27 1.02
CA VAL A 156 -0.60 -1.33 0.25
C VAL A 156 -2.00 -1.32 0.80
N GLN A 157 -2.46 -0.18 1.23
CA GLN A 157 -3.83 0.02 1.69
C GLN A 157 -4.61 0.84 0.68
N THR A 158 -5.71 0.29 0.18
CA THR A 158 -6.64 1.04 -0.66
C THR A 158 -7.69 1.70 0.20
N VAL A 159 -7.97 2.96 -0.08
CA VAL A 159 -9.07 3.68 0.56
C VAL A 159 -10.26 3.63 -0.40
N PRO A 160 -11.49 3.31 0.05
CA PRO A 160 -12.67 3.40 -0.80
C PRO A 160 -12.77 4.81 -1.40
N GLU A 161 -12.98 4.90 -2.70
CA GLU A 161 -13.06 6.18 -3.38
C GLU A 161 -14.16 7.06 -2.76
N PRO A 162 -13.91 8.37 -2.56
CA PRO A 162 -14.91 9.30 -2.02
C PRO A 162 -16.23 9.27 -2.80
N GLY A 163 -16.18 8.98 -4.12
CA GLY A 163 -17.34 8.78 -4.97
C GLY A 163 -18.22 7.61 -4.56
N THR A 164 -17.61 6.50 -4.13
CA THR A 164 -18.35 5.32 -3.64
C THR A 164 -19.09 5.64 -2.33
N LEU A 165 -18.44 6.37 -1.42
CA LEU A 165 -19.07 6.86 -0.18
C LEU A 165 -20.17 7.90 -0.47
N GLY A 166 -19.95 8.79 -1.44
CA GLY A 166 -20.93 9.78 -1.88
C GLY A 166 -22.16 9.13 -2.53
N LEU A 167 -21.95 8.14 -3.41
CA LEU A 167 -23.03 7.40 -4.04
C LEU A 167 -23.84 6.58 -3.03
N LEU A 168 -23.15 5.99 -2.05
CA LEU A 168 -23.76 5.28 -0.93
C LEU A 168 -24.63 6.23 -0.09
N GLY A 169 -24.08 7.40 0.29
CA GLY A 169 -24.80 8.42 1.04
C GLY A 169 -26.02 8.94 0.31
N THR A 170 -25.90 9.28 -0.97
CA THR A 170 -27.02 9.76 -1.80
C THR A 170 -28.06 8.68 -2.06
N GLY A 171 -27.62 7.43 -2.23
CA GLY A 171 -28.53 6.27 -2.35
C GLY A 171 -29.37 6.07 -1.09
N LEU A 172 -28.77 6.17 0.09
CA LEU A 172 -29.45 6.09 1.39
C LEU A 172 -30.49 7.22 1.57
N VAL A 173 -30.11 8.46 1.25
CA VAL A 173 -31.03 9.62 1.33
C VAL A 173 -32.19 9.43 0.35
N GLY A 174 -31.93 8.95 -0.86
CA GLY A 174 -32.97 8.65 -1.86
C GLY A 174 -33.98 7.61 -1.37
N ILE A 175 -33.49 6.52 -0.78
CA ILE A 175 -34.35 5.46 -0.23
C ILE A 175 -35.13 5.94 0.99
N ALA A 176 -34.51 6.68 1.90
CA ALA A 176 -35.19 7.29 3.05
C ALA A 176 -36.31 8.22 2.61
N GLY A 177 -36.12 9.00 1.56
CA GLY A 177 -37.14 9.86 0.94
C GLY A 177 -38.34 9.08 0.41
N LEU A 178 -38.08 7.97 -0.31
CA LEU A 178 -39.12 7.08 -0.82
C LEU A 178 -39.95 6.41 0.28
N VAL A 179 -39.28 5.95 1.34
CA VAL A 179 -39.94 5.33 2.49
C VAL A 179 -40.82 6.34 3.23
N ARG A 180 -40.32 7.57 3.46
CA ARG A 180 -41.07 8.65 4.10
C ARG A 180 -42.35 9.03 3.31
N ARG A 181 -42.23 9.08 1.97
CA ARG A 181 -43.38 9.38 1.09
C ARG A 181 -44.47 8.30 1.20
N LYS A 182 -44.09 7.02 1.29
CA LYS A 182 -45.06 5.91 1.41
C LYS A 182 -45.69 5.78 2.80
N LEU A 183 -45.05 6.31 3.85
CA LEU A 183 -45.60 6.31 5.20
C LEU A 183 -46.59 7.46 5.47
N LYS A 184 -46.57 8.49 4.60
CA LYS A 184 -47.47 9.65 4.70
C LYS A 184 -48.67 9.53 3.78
N ALA A 185 -48.72 8.54 2.88
CA ALA A 185 -49.85 8.19 2.04
C ALA A 185 -50.63 7.00 2.62
#